data_12379322714c13565eafc316fd5cbc23
#
_entry.id   12379322714c13565eafc316fd5cbc23
#
_cell.length_a   1.000
_cell.length_b   1.000
_cell.length_c   1.000
_cell.angle_alpha   90.00
_cell.angle_beta   90.00
_cell.angle_gamma   90.00
#
_symmetry.space_group_name_H-M   'P 1'
#
loop_
_entity.id
_entity.type
_entity.pdbx_description
1 polymer ?
#
loop_
_entity_poly.entity_id
_entity_poly.type
_entity_poly.pdbx_seq_one_letter_code
_entity_poly.pdbx_strand_id
1 'polypeptide(L)'
;AAVADSLGYRRLTLHRTFVPESQPTMLARRIARSCQQRQGIIVFGNDHPAVHDALRRCREAGVPAITLATDLPGADRLCHVGINQLQAGPTAGLMLGRMTPRPGEVLMVSGRQDYSAHRLRIQGFREVLSQRFPHLQLSDVLAGEERREQITRLVEQALCRSRNIVGIYNTGLGNTQIAEALARHRREGDVCWITHERYNTTRQQLA
;
A
#
# COMPACT_ATOMS: atom_id res chain seq x y z
N ALA A 1 -4.76 -14.11 17.82
CA ALA A 1 -5.38 -14.88 18.90
C ALA A 1 -6.84 -15.22 18.56
N ALA A 2 -7.75 -14.24 18.39
CA ALA A 2 -9.19 -14.48 18.19
C ALA A 2 -9.55 -15.43 17.03
N VAL A 3 -8.82 -15.39 15.90
CA VAL A 3 -9.07 -16.27 14.75
C VAL A 3 -8.61 -17.71 15.03
N ALA A 4 -7.51 -17.89 15.75
CA ALA A 4 -7.03 -19.22 16.12
C ALA A 4 -8.01 -19.89 17.10
N ASP A 5 -8.59 -19.11 18.01
CA ASP A 5 -9.58 -19.59 18.97
C ASP A 5 -10.90 -19.99 18.28
N SER A 6 -11.32 -19.26 17.24
CA SER A 6 -12.56 -19.52 16.50
C SER A 6 -12.51 -20.77 15.61
N LEU A 7 -11.32 -21.22 15.20
CA LEU A 7 -11.15 -22.38 14.31
C LEU A 7 -11.05 -23.70 15.06
N GLY A 8 -11.12 -23.72 16.39
CA GLY A 8 -11.07 -24.95 17.22
C GLY A 8 -9.73 -25.70 17.17
N TYR A 9 -8.71 -25.12 16.56
CA TYR A 9 -7.37 -25.69 16.54
C TYR A 9 -6.65 -25.47 17.87
N ARG A 10 -6.66 -26.49 18.71
CA ARG A 10 -6.20 -26.42 20.09
C ARG A 10 -4.70 -26.11 20.30
N ARG A 11 -3.88 -25.98 19.27
CA ARG A 11 -2.41 -25.78 19.39
C ARG A 11 -1.76 -24.98 18.28
N LEU A 12 -2.34 -23.84 17.90
CA LEU A 12 -1.66 -22.91 17.03
C LEU A 12 -0.87 -21.88 17.85
N THR A 13 0.46 -21.87 17.70
CA THR A 13 1.31 -20.86 18.30
C THR A 13 1.79 -19.88 17.22
N LEU A 14 1.39 -18.63 17.33
CA LEU A 14 1.81 -17.56 16.41
C LEU A 14 2.99 -16.78 16.98
N HIS A 15 4.14 -16.87 16.30
CA HIS A 15 5.32 -16.06 16.62
C HIS A 15 5.42 -14.88 15.65
N ARG A 16 5.38 -13.67 16.17
CA ARG A 16 5.51 -12.45 15.37
C ARG A 16 6.94 -11.92 15.43
N THR A 17 7.48 -11.56 14.29
CA THR A 17 8.79 -10.92 14.17
C THR A 17 8.65 -9.69 13.29
N PHE A 18 9.15 -8.57 13.77
CA PHE A 18 9.17 -7.32 13.03
C PHE A 18 10.58 -7.07 12.49
N VAL A 19 10.65 -6.63 11.25
CA VAL A 19 11.88 -6.25 10.56
C VAL A 19 11.66 -4.86 9.97
N PRO A 20 12.65 -3.95 10.05
CA PRO A 20 12.52 -2.66 9.38
C PRO A 20 12.28 -2.84 7.88
N GLU A 21 11.30 -2.13 7.34
CA GLU A 21 10.90 -2.24 5.92
C GLU A 21 12.03 -1.90 4.94
N SER A 22 12.98 -1.07 5.37
CA SER A 22 14.17 -0.73 4.59
C SER A 22 15.23 -1.84 4.53
N GLN A 23 14.98 -3.00 5.17
CA GLN A 23 15.98 -4.07 5.31
C GLN A 23 15.47 -5.43 4.77
N PRO A 24 15.23 -5.56 3.45
CA PRO A 24 14.72 -6.80 2.86
C PRO A 24 15.66 -8.00 3.04
N THR A 25 16.96 -7.77 3.10
CA THR A 25 17.94 -8.84 3.38
C THR A 25 17.85 -9.37 4.82
N MET A 26 17.50 -8.51 5.78
CA MET A 26 17.21 -8.94 7.15
C MET A 26 15.92 -9.76 7.18
N LEU A 27 14.88 -9.35 6.46
CA LEU A 27 13.65 -10.13 6.31
C LEU A 27 13.96 -11.52 5.76
N ALA A 28 14.74 -11.60 4.68
CA ALA A 28 15.14 -12.87 4.06
C ALA A 28 15.86 -13.80 5.06
N ARG A 29 16.79 -13.26 5.85
CA ARG A 29 17.49 -14.01 6.91
C ARG A 29 16.52 -14.52 7.99
N ARG A 30 15.53 -13.71 8.38
CA ARG A 30 14.49 -14.11 9.35
C ARG A 30 13.60 -15.21 8.81
N ILE A 31 13.19 -15.12 7.53
CA ILE A 31 12.43 -16.16 6.85
C ILE A 31 13.23 -17.46 6.86
N ALA A 32 14.48 -17.45 6.39
CA ALA A 32 15.33 -18.63 6.32
C ALA A 32 15.53 -19.30 7.69
N ARG A 33 15.72 -18.51 8.75
CA ARG A 33 15.81 -19.03 10.12
C ARG A 33 14.48 -19.63 10.59
N SER A 34 13.37 -19.00 10.26
CA SER A 34 12.05 -19.48 10.65
C SER A 34 11.67 -20.77 9.97
N CYS A 35 12.11 -21.01 8.73
CA CYS A 35 11.93 -22.28 8.01
C CYS A 35 12.47 -23.50 8.78
N GLN A 36 13.56 -23.31 9.53
CA GLN A 36 14.17 -24.41 10.31
C GLN A 36 13.41 -24.72 11.61
N GLN A 37 12.50 -23.84 12.04
CA GLN A 37 11.90 -23.89 13.37
C GLN A 37 10.38 -23.91 13.36
N ARG A 38 9.75 -23.66 12.22
CA ARG A 38 8.31 -23.45 12.10
C ARG A 38 7.70 -24.36 11.03
N GLN A 39 6.42 -24.66 11.19
CA GLN A 39 5.65 -25.50 10.29
C GLN A 39 5.00 -24.72 9.13
N GLY A 40 5.02 -23.39 9.20
CA GLY A 40 4.51 -22.49 8.16
C GLY A 40 4.90 -21.06 8.46
N ILE A 41 4.90 -20.21 7.41
CA ILE A 41 5.33 -18.82 7.48
C ILE A 41 4.28 -17.94 6.84
N ILE A 42 3.95 -16.83 7.50
CA ILE A 42 3.17 -15.73 6.92
C ILE A 42 4.10 -14.53 6.76
N VAL A 43 4.22 -14.03 5.54
CA VAL A 43 5.14 -12.95 5.19
C VAL A 43 4.38 -11.73 4.71
N PHE A 44 4.67 -10.58 5.33
CA PHE A 44 4.44 -9.26 4.78
C PHE A 44 5.82 -8.68 4.46
N GLY A 45 6.10 -8.37 3.19
CA GLY A 45 7.46 -7.96 2.82
C GLY A 45 7.58 -7.35 1.43
N ASN A 46 8.77 -6.82 1.20
CA ASN A 46 9.18 -6.20 -0.05
C ASN A 46 9.37 -7.23 -1.16
N ASP A 47 9.08 -6.83 -2.38
CA ASP A 47 9.39 -7.57 -3.61
C ASP A 47 10.90 -7.44 -3.90
N HIS A 48 11.70 -8.33 -3.30
CA HIS A 48 13.16 -8.29 -3.36
C HIS A 48 13.74 -9.69 -3.60
N PRO A 49 14.76 -9.84 -4.46
CA PRO A 49 15.35 -11.15 -4.81
C PRO A 49 15.72 -12.01 -3.60
N ALA A 50 16.34 -11.42 -2.58
CA ALA A 50 16.71 -12.16 -1.38
C ALA A 50 15.49 -12.75 -0.62
N VAL A 51 14.33 -12.08 -0.68
CA VAL A 51 13.09 -12.58 -0.07
C VAL A 51 12.54 -13.75 -0.89
N HIS A 52 12.58 -13.65 -2.22
CA HIS A 52 12.22 -14.74 -3.13
C HIS A 52 13.08 -15.98 -2.88
N ASP A 53 14.39 -15.82 -2.80
CA ASP A 53 15.33 -16.91 -2.50
C ASP A 53 15.05 -17.57 -1.14
N ALA A 54 14.71 -16.78 -0.14
CA ALA A 54 14.35 -17.31 1.18
C ALA A 54 13.04 -18.11 1.14
N LEU A 55 12.04 -17.66 0.40
CA LEU A 55 10.77 -18.39 0.22
C LEU A 55 10.96 -19.69 -0.58
N ARG A 56 11.81 -19.68 -1.61
CA ARG A 56 12.17 -20.90 -2.34
C ARG A 56 12.80 -21.94 -1.43
N ARG A 57 13.72 -21.54 -0.57
CA ARG A 57 14.33 -22.45 0.44
C ARG A 57 13.30 -22.99 1.42
N CYS A 58 12.30 -22.21 1.82
CA CYS A 58 11.21 -22.69 2.64
C CYS A 58 10.40 -23.79 1.95
N ARG A 59 10.09 -23.61 0.65
CA ARG A 59 9.42 -24.64 -0.14
C ARG A 59 10.26 -25.93 -0.24
N GLU A 60 11.56 -25.79 -0.52
CA GLU A 60 12.50 -26.91 -0.59
C GLU A 60 12.58 -27.68 0.74
N ALA A 61 12.44 -26.98 1.86
CA ALA A 61 12.38 -27.56 3.21
C ALA A 61 10.99 -28.09 3.60
N GLY A 62 10.00 -28.03 2.69
CA GLY A 62 8.62 -28.48 2.99
C GLY A 62 7.83 -27.53 3.88
N VAL A 63 8.27 -26.28 4.08
CA VAL A 63 7.60 -25.30 4.93
C VAL A 63 6.78 -24.35 4.06
N PRO A 64 5.44 -24.42 4.10
CA PRO A 64 4.57 -23.57 3.31
C PRO A 64 4.69 -22.11 3.75
N ALA A 65 4.70 -21.21 2.77
CA ALA A 65 4.68 -19.77 2.98
C ALA A 65 3.41 -19.16 2.39
N ILE A 66 2.86 -18.14 3.08
CA ILE A 66 1.72 -17.34 2.65
C ILE A 66 2.18 -15.88 2.61
N THR A 67 1.86 -15.15 1.54
CA THR A 67 2.04 -13.69 1.51
C THR A 67 0.78 -13.00 2.00
N LEU A 68 0.94 -11.90 2.75
CA LEU A 68 -0.16 -11.16 3.37
C LEU A 68 -0.14 -9.69 2.92
N ALA A 69 -1.31 -9.16 2.55
CA ALA A 69 -1.58 -7.77 2.18
C ALA A 69 -0.86 -7.28 0.92
N THR A 70 0.46 -7.42 0.82
CA THR A 70 1.24 -7.21 -0.41
C THR A 70 1.74 -8.56 -0.93
N ASP A 71 1.58 -8.77 -2.23
CA ASP A 71 2.03 -10.02 -2.84
C ASP A 71 3.50 -9.92 -3.31
N LEU A 72 4.11 -11.08 -3.49
CA LEU A 72 5.44 -11.25 -4.08
C LEU A 72 5.27 -12.04 -5.38
N PRO A 73 4.99 -11.37 -6.51
CA PRO A 73 4.73 -12.04 -7.77
C PRO A 73 5.91 -12.92 -8.20
N GLY A 74 5.64 -14.17 -8.55
CA GLY A 74 6.68 -15.13 -8.93
C GLY A 74 7.43 -15.77 -7.75
N ALA A 75 7.16 -15.39 -6.50
CA ALA A 75 7.74 -16.06 -5.35
C ALA A 75 7.08 -17.42 -5.07
N ASP A 76 7.86 -18.33 -4.51
CA ASP A 76 7.39 -19.62 -4.05
C ASP A 76 6.53 -19.48 -2.79
N ARG A 77 5.22 -19.42 -2.98
CA ARG A 77 4.24 -19.33 -1.90
C ARG A 77 3.05 -20.26 -2.15
N LEU A 78 2.40 -20.69 -1.06
CA LEU A 78 1.17 -21.47 -1.14
C LEU A 78 0.01 -20.64 -1.72
N CYS A 79 -0.19 -19.44 -1.18
CA CYS A 79 -1.19 -18.48 -1.64
C CYS A 79 -0.86 -17.06 -1.18
N HIS A 80 -1.61 -16.11 -1.73
CA HIS A 80 -1.64 -14.72 -1.27
C HIS A 80 -2.98 -14.44 -0.55
N VAL A 81 -2.92 -13.78 0.58
CA VAL A 81 -4.09 -13.29 1.31
C VAL A 81 -4.05 -11.76 1.31
N GLY A 82 -4.93 -11.17 0.52
CA GLY A 82 -5.01 -9.71 0.35
C GLY A 82 -6.10 -9.32 -0.63
N ILE A 83 -6.26 -8.01 -0.87
CA ILE A 83 -7.18 -7.52 -1.88
C ILE A 83 -6.57 -7.67 -3.28
N ASN A 84 -7.41 -7.67 -4.30
CA ASN A 84 -6.95 -7.64 -5.68
C ASN A 84 -6.41 -6.25 -6.04
N GLN A 85 -5.10 -6.07 -5.96
CA GLN A 85 -4.43 -4.79 -6.21
C GLN A 85 -4.55 -4.34 -7.68
N LEU A 86 -4.66 -5.30 -8.62
CA LEU A 86 -4.87 -5.02 -10.04
C LEU A 86 -6.24 -4.39 -10.32
N GLN A 87 -7.23 -4.57 -9.42
CA GLN A 87 -8.54 -3.95 -9.53
C GLN A 87 -8.70 -2.73 -8.61
N ALA A 88 -7.97 -2.68 -7.52
CA ALA A 88 -8.09 -1.60 -6.54
C ALA A 88 -7.68 -0.23 -7.14
N GLY A 89 -6.59 -0.19 -7.91
CA GLY A 89 -6.14 1.01 -8.62
C GLY A 89 -7.14 1.54 -9.64
N PRO A 90 -7.59 0.71 -10.60
CA PRO A 90 -8.62 1.09 -11.56
C PRO A 90 -9.92 1.57 -10.91
N THR A 91 -10.38 0.89 -9.85
CA THR A 91 -11.57 1.30 -9.10
C THR A 91 -11.40 2.70 -8.51
N ALA A 92 -10.26 2.97 -7.87
CA ALA A 92 -9.96 4.29 -7.34
C ALA A 92 -9.92 5.36 -8.45
N GLY A 93 -9.31 5.05 -9.59
CA GLY A 93 -9.26 5.94 -10.75
C GLY A 93 -10.66 6.26 -11.32
N LEU A 94 -11.51 5.24 -11.44
CA LEU A 94 -12.89 5.43 -11.89
C LEU A 94 -13.69 6.29 -10.91
N MET A 95 -13.56 6.04 -9.62
CA MET A 95 -14.25 6.82 -8.59
C MET A 95 -13.80 8.26 -8.59
N LEU A 96 -12.49 8.52 -8.51
CA LEU A 96 -11.94 9.87 -8.50
C LEU A 96 -12.34 10.64 -9.76
N GLY A 97 -12.19 10.03 -10.93
CA GLY A 97 -12.52 10.68 -12.19
C GLY A 97 -14.01 11.05 -12.30
N ARG A 98 -14.92 10.20 -11.80
CA ARG A 98 -16.37 10.51 -11.78
C ARG A 98 -16.74 11.58 -10.75
N MET A 99 -16.02 11.63 -9.62
CA MET A 99 -16.27 12.61 -8.56
C MET A 99 -15.61 13.97 -8.83
N THR A 100 -14.73 14.05 -9.84
CA THR A 100 -13.97 15.25 -10.17
C THR A 100 -14.28 15.70 -11.62
N PRO A 101 -15.43 16.40 -11.85
CA PRO A 101 -15.83 16.80 -13.20
C PRO A 101 -15.03 17.99 -13.76
N ARG A 102 -14.39 18.78 -12.90
CA ARG A 102 -13.60 19.93 -13.31
C ARG A 102 -12.18 19.52 -13.73
N PRO A 103 -11.57 20.18 -14.74
CA PRO A 103 -10.20 19.92 -15.12
C PRO A 103 -9.22 20.34 -14.01
N GLY A 104 -8.10 19.61 -13.90
CA GLY A 104 -7.06 19.94 -12.93
C GLY A 104 -6.05 18.85 -12.71
N GLU A 105 -5.18 19.08 -11.73
CA GLU A 105 -4.10 18.18 -11.36
C GLU A 105 -4.56 17.19 -10.27
N VAL A 106 -4.18 15.93 -10.44
CA VAL A 106 -4.38 14.87 -9.45
C VAL A 106 -3.03 14.45 -8.88
N LEU A 107 -2.83 14.65 -7.59
CA LEU A 107 -1.63 14.19 -6.90
C LEU A 107 -1.69 12.69 -6.64
N MET A 108 -0.58 11.99 -6.91
CA MET A 108 -0.40 10.61 -6.53
C MET A 108 0.56 10.52 -5.35
N VAL A 109 0.05 10.14 -4.19
CA VAL A 109 0.84 9.90 -2.98
C VAL A 109 0.98 8.40 -2.77
N SER A 110 2.19 7.95 -2.51
CA SER A 110 2.48 6.52 -2.33
C SER A 110 3.44 6.26 -1.19
N GLY A 111 3.32 5.07 -0.62
CA GLY A 111 4.35 4.50 0.22
C GLY A 111 5.54 3.99 -0.61
N ARG A 112 6.21 2.98 -0.11
CA ARG A 112 7.39 2.37 -0.75
C ARG A 112 7.02 1.66 -2.05
N GLN A 113 7.76 1.97 -3.11
CA GLN A 113 7.52 1.40 -4.45
C GLN A 113 8.01 -0.06 -4.58
N ASP A 114 8.77 -0.57 -3.65
CA ASP A 114 9.20 -1.97 -3.58
C ASP A 114 8.12 -2.93 -3.03
N TYR A 115 6.97 -2.39 -2.61
CA TYR A 115 5.77 -3.18 -2.40
C TYR A 115 4.91 -3.26 -3.67
N SER A 116 4.62 -4.49 -4.12
CA SER A 116 3.79 -4.72 -5.31
C SER A 116 2.41 -4.07 -5.22
N ALA A 117 1.84 -4.02 -4.02
CA ALA A 117 0.55 -3.40 -3.79
C ALA A 117 0.50 -1.94 -4.25
N HIS A 118 1.52 -1.13 -3.92
CA HIS A 118 1.58 0.28 -4.33
C HIS A 118 1.79 0.40 -5.84
N ARG A 119 2.71 -0.39 -6.43
CA ARG A 119 2.96 -0.36 -7.87
C ARG A 119 1.71 -0.68 -8.70
N LEU A 120 1.01 -1.76 -8.35
CA LEU A 120 -0.18 -2.21 -9.06
C LEU A 120 -1.34 -1.23 -8.93
N ARG A 121 -1.54 -0.66 -7.75
CA ARG A 121 -2.54 0.39 -7.52
C ARG A 121 -2.26 1.63 -8.37
N ILE A 122 -1.02 2.13 -8.38
CA ILE A 122 -0.60 3.29 -9.18
C ILE A 122 -0.78 3.02 -10.66
N GLN A 123 -0.32 1.88 -11.13
CA GLN A 123 -0.42 1.49 -12.54
C GLN A 123 -1.88 1.51 -13.01
N GLY A 124 -2.76 0.80 -12.34
CA GLY A 124 -4.17 0.72 -12.74
C GLY A 124 -4.92 2.05 -12.58
N PHE A 125 -4.57 2.85 -11.58
CA PHE A 125 -5.11 4.20 -11.42
C PHE A 125 -4.73 5.11 -12.60
N ARG A 126 -3.44 5.14 -12.96
CA ARG A 126 -2.95 5.91 -14.11
C ARG A 126 -3.63 5.51 -15.40
N GLU A 127 -3.73 4.22 -15.64
CA GLU A 127 -4.34 3.68 -16.86
C GLU A 127 -5.79 4.17 -17.02
N VAL A 128 -6.61 4.04 -15.99
CA VAL A 128 -8.01 4.49 -16.04
C VAL A 128 -8.12 5.99 -16.18
N LEU A 129 -7.36 6.79 -15.43
CA LEU A 129 -7.45 8.25 -15.54
C LEU A 129 -7.04 8.75 -16.91
N SER A 130 -5.91 8.29 -17.43
CA SER A 130 -5.40 8.75 -18.73
C SER A 130 -6.33 8.38 -19.89
N GLN A 131 -6.99 7.21 -19.83
CA GLN A 131 -7.87 6.75 -20.90
C GLN A 131 -9.28 7.36 -20.82
N ARG A 132 -9.82 7.56 -19.62
CA ARG A 132 -11.23 7.88 -19.43
C ARG A 132 -11.51 9.30 -18.95
N PHE A 133 -10.50 9.97 -18.39
CA PHE A 133 -10.65 11.29 -17.78
C PHE A 133 -9.51 12.24 -18.23
N PRO A 134 -9.39 12.54 -19.54
CA PRO A 134 -8.27 13.30 -20.09
C PRO A 134 -8.18 14.76 -19.60
N HIS A 135 -9.25 15.25 -18.95
CA HIS A 135 -9.25 16.56 -18.30
C HIS A 135 -8.48 16.59 -16.97
N LEU A 136 -8.12 15.40 -16.43
CA LEU A 136 -7.34 15.27 -15.20
C LEU A 136 -5.88 14.95 -15.53
N GLN A 137 -4.98 15.81 -15.07
CA GLN A 137 -3.54 15.65 -15.27
C GLN A 137 -2.92 14.99 -14.04
N LEU A 138 -2.17 13.92 -14.26
CA LEU A 138 -1.52 13.19 -13.17
C LEU A 138 -0.16 13.79 -12.84
N SER A 139 0.11 14.03 -11.56
CA SER A 139 1.45 14.35 -11.09
C SER A 139 2.39 13.15 -11.18
N ASP A 140 3.68 13.40 -10.99
CA ASP A 140 4.60 12.34 -10.59
C ASP A 140 4.21 11.77 -9.22
N VAL A 141 4.68 10.55 -8.94
CA VAL A 141 4.39 9.89 -7.67
C VAL A 141 5.21 10.53 -6.55
N LEU A 142 4.53 11.10 -5.58
CA LEU A 142 5.12 11.59 -4.35
C LEU A 142 5.38 10.40 -3.42
N ALA A 143 6.59 9.85 -3.46
CA ALA A 143 6.97 8.69 -2.66
C ALA A 143 7.30 9.11 -1.22
N GLY A 144 6.41 8.80 -0.31
CA GLY A 144 6.54 9.14 1.12
C GLY A 144 7.44 8.20 1.90
N GLU A 145 7.83 7.05 1.32
CA GLU A 145 8.71 6.04 1.93
C GLU A 145 8.24 5.59 3.34
N GLU A 146 6.93 5.58 3.57
CA GLU A 146 6.27 5.31 4.85
C GLU A 146 6.71 6.28 5.99
N ARG A 147 7.27 7.45 5.64
CA ARG A 147 7.71 8.48 6.60
C ARG A 147 6.77 9.67 6.60
N ARG A 148 6.16 9.90 7.76
CA ARG A 148 5.13 10.95 7.95
C ARG A 148 5.64 12.34 7.58
N GLU A 149 6.83 12.69 8.06
CA GLU A 149 7.47 13.99 7.81
C GLU A 149 7.73 14.23 6.31
N GLN A 150 8.10 13.18 5.60
CA GLN A 150 8.31 13.24 4.16
C GLN A 150 7.00 13.45 3.41
N ILE A 151 5.94 12.72 3.77
CA ILE A 151 4.60 12.86 3.19
C ILE A 151 4.10 14.30 3.43
N THR A 152 4.18 14.80 4.67
CA THR A 152 3.80 16.19 4.98
C THR A 152 4.52 17.16 4.06
N ARG A 153 5.85 17.09 3.99
CA ARG A 153 6.65 18.00 3.16
C ARG A 153 6.26 17.96 1.69
N LEU A 154 6.12 16.74 1.12
CA LEU A 154 5.81 16.58 -0.29
C LEU A 154 4.41 17.11 -0.64
N VAL A 155 3.41 16.83 0.19
CA VAL A 155 2.04 17.29 -0.03
C VAL A 155 1.95 18.81 0.15
N GLU A 156 2.58 19.39 1.18
CA GLU A 156 2.66 20.83 1.38
C GLU A 156 3.30 21.55 0.18
N GLN A 157 4.43 21.06 -0.29
CA GLN A 157 5.10 21.62 -1.46
C GLN A 157 4.21 21.58 -2.71
N ALA A 158 3.48 20.49 -2.92
CA ALA A 158 2.58 20.37 -4.05
C ALA A 158 1.41 21.36 -3.95
N LEU A 159 0.78 21.49 -2.77
CA LEU A 159 -0.32 22.42 -2.53
C LEU A 159 0.11 23.89 -2.65
N CYS A 160 1.35 24.23 -2.23
CA CYS A 160 1.93 25.55 -2.42
C CYS A 160 2.20 25.86 -3.90
N ARG A 161 2.68 24.86 -4.67
CA ARG A 161 3.06 25.03 -6.09
C ARG A 161 1.84 25.24 -6.99
N SER A 162 0.75 24.51 -6.75
CA SER A 162 -0.42 24.51 -7.63
C SER A 162 -1.72 24.66 -6.87
N ARG A 163 -2.49 25.69 -7.25
CA ARG A 163 -3.88 25.83 -6.80
C ARG A 163 -4.86 25.01 -7.62
N ASN A 164 -4.43 24.43 -8.74
CA ASN A 164 -5.26 23.63 -9.62
C ASN A 164 -5.28 22.14 -9.27
N ILE A 165 -4.85 21.76 -8.06
CA ILE A 165 -4.99 20.40 -7.56
C ILE A 165 -6.47 20.16 -7.24
N VAL A 166 -7.09 19.23 -7.95
CA VAL A 166 -8.53 18.89 -7.82
C VAL A 166 -8.75 17.51 -7.22
N GLY A 167 -7.69 16.69 -7.19
CA GLY A 167 -7.76 15.34 -6.65
C GLY A 167 -6.47 14.89 -5.98
N ILE A 168 -6.59 13.94 -5.07
CA ILE A 168 -5.47 13.22 -4.44
C ILE A 168 -5.78 11.75 -4.43
N TYR A 169 -4.84 10.94 -4.90
CA TYR A 169 -4.88 9.49 -4.72
C TYR A 169 -3.73 9.04 -3.82
N ASN A 170 -4.07 8.46 -2.67
CA ASN A 170 -3.09 7.93 -1.73
C ASN A 170 -3.16 6.40 -1.68
N THR A 171 -2.05 5.73 -1.96
CA THR A 171 -1.99 4.27 -1.99
C THR A 171 -1.56 3.63 -0.67
N GLY A 172 -1.13 4.42 0.32
CA GLY A 172 -0.55 3.91 1.56
C GLY A 172 -0.79 4.77 2.79
N LEU A 173 0.21 4.86 3.64
CA LEU A 173 0.17 5.71 4.83
C LEU A 173 0.10 7.20 4.48
N GLY A 174 -0.19 8.04 5.48
CA GLY A 174 -0.14 9.49 5.34
C GLY A 174 -1.48 10.19 5.27
N ASN A 175 -2.58 9.48 5.49
CA ASN A 175 -3.91 10.08 5.45
C ASN A 175 -4.06 11.26 6.43
N THR A 176 -3.52 11.14 7.64
CA THR A 176 -3.50 12.24 8.61
C THR A 176 -2.74 13.45 8.08
N GLN A 177 -1.56 13.23 7.49
CA GLN A 177 -0.70 14.29 6.95
C GLN A 177 -1.36 15.00 5.76
N ILE A 178 -2.06 14.25 4.91
CA ILE A 178 -2.81 14.81 3.78
C ILE A 178 -3.96 15.67 4.30
N ALA A 179 -4.75 15.15 5.26
CA ALA A 179 -5.85 15.90 5.86
C ALA A 179 -5.38 17.21 6.52
N GLU A 180 -4.31 17.14 7.32
CA GLU A 180 -3.73 18.32 7.97
C GLU A 180 -3.21 19.35 6.96
N ALA A 181 -2.59 18.89 5.86
CA ALA A 181 -2.11 19.77 4.79
C ALA A 181 -3.30 20.44 4.07
N LEU A 182 -4.34 19.71 3.73
CA LEU A 182 -5.55 20.26 3.12
C LEU A 182 -6.20 21.31 4.04
N ALA A 183 -6.30 21.03 5.34
CA ALA A 183 -6.85 21.97 6.34
C ALA A 183 -6.02 23.25 6.42
N ARG A 184 -4.69 23.15 6.52
CA ARG A 184 -3.79 24.33 6.54
C ARG A 184 -3.94 25.22 5.29
N HIS A 185 -4.18 24.60 4.15
CA HIS A 185 -4.40 25.29 2.87
C HIS A 185 -5.86 25.66 2.61
N ARG A 186 -6.80 25.35 3.54
CA ARG A 186 -8.25 25.57 3.41
C ARG A 186 -8.82 24.95 2.14
N ARG A 187 -8.40 23.70 1.83
CA ARG A 187 -8.74 22.97 0.60
C ARG A 187 -9.56 21.69 0.85
N GLU A 188 -10.06 21.49 2.06
CA GLU A 188 -10.75 20.26 2.49
C GLU A 188 -12.00 19.94 1.67
N GLY A 189 -12.80 20.96 1.32
CA GLY A 189 -14.00 20.79 0.48
C GLY A 189 -13.75 20.85 -1.04
N ASP A 190 -12.53 21.21 -1.46
CA ASP A 190 -12.21 21.48 -2.86
C ASP A 190 -11.51 20.34 -3.58
N VAL A 191 -10.92 19.42 -2.84
CA VAL A 191 -10.07 18.34 -3.37
C VAL A 191 -10.73 17.01 -3.13
N CYS A 192 -11.06 16.31 -4.21
CA CYS A 192 -11.53 14.93 -4.14
C CYS A 192 -10.37 14.01 -3.71
N TRP A 193 -10.54 13.31 -2.61
CA TRP A 193 -9.48 12.46 -2.09
C TRP A 193 -9.90 11.01 -1.98
N ILE A 194 -9.17 10.12 -2.65
CA ILE A 194 -9.36 8.67 -2.61
C ILE A 194 -8.15 8.02 -1.93
N THR A 195 -8.42 7.14 -1.00
CA THR A 195 -7.39 6.38 -0.29
C THR A 195 -7.83 4.94 -0.06
N HIS A 196 -6.89 4.09 0.33
CA HIS A 196 -7.14 2.73 0.77
C HIS A 196 -7.17 2.65 2.29
N GLU A 197 -7.87 1.61 2.78
CA GLU A 197 -7.94 1.23 4.18
C GLU A 197 -8.68 2.22 5.09
N ARG A 198 -9.63 1.68 5.83
CA ARG A 198 -10.44 2.42 6.78
C ARG A 198 -9.89 2.28 8.21
N TYR A 199 -8.86 3.03 8.53
CA TYR A 199 -8.41 3.23 9.91
C TYR A 199 -9.33 4.19 10.68
N ASN A 200 -9.14 4.30 12.00
CA ASN A 200 -9.93 5.24 12.81
C ASN A 200 -9.77 6.69 12.32
N THR A 201 -8.56 7.07 11.91
CA THR A 201 -8.27 8.41 11.36
C THR A 201 -8.96 8.66 10.03
N THR A 202 -8.98 7.70 9.11
CA THR A 202 -9.70 7.85 7.83
C THR A 202 -11.20 7.84 8.01
N ARG A 203 -11.72 7.11 9.01
CA ARG A 203 -13.15 7.13 9.33
C ARG A 203 -13.64 8.51 9.75
N GLN A 204 -12.83 9.27 10.49
CA GLN A 204 -13.15 10.63 10.90
C GLN A 204 -13.21 11.61 9.72
N GLN A 205 -12.48 11.33 8.63
CA GLN A 205 -12.47 12.16 7.41
C GLN A 205 -13.65 11.86 6.46
N LEU A 206 -14.40 10.79 6.71
CA LEU A 206 -15.57 10.39 5.93
C LEU A 206 -16.90 10.87 6.56
N ALA A 207 -16.85 11.45 7.73
CA ALA A 207 -18.01 12.01 8.45
C ALA A 207 -18.17 13.48 8.15
#